data_09032ff11045e86cc7d11a42b762e0aa
#
_entry.id   09032ff11045e86cc7d11a42b762e0aa
#
_cell.length_a   1.000
_cell.length_b   1.000
_cell.length_c   1.000
_cell.angle_alpha   90.00
_cell.angle_beta   90.00
_cell.angle_gamma   90.00
#
_symmetry.space_group_name_H-M   'P 1'
#
loop_
_entity.id
_entity.type
_entity.pdbx_description
1 polymer ?
#
loop_
_entity_poly.entity_id
_entity_poly.type
_entity_poly.pdbx_seq_one_letter_code
_entity_poly.pdbx_strand_id
1 'polypeptide(L)'
;MPDIGQQIGFRHPVDAATGAFQVINALQDLPPADQVIALTAAFYLVTDALNVDRSQALHTLWRMDCDCAYADEDTFNVVRDYARGEIERKFL
;
A
#
# COMPACT_ATOMS: atom_id res chain seq x y z
N MET A 1 20.31 13.35 7.54
CA MET A 1 19.21 12.38 7.56
C MET A 1 19.27 11.48 6.32
N PRO A 2 19.00 10.19 6.47
CA PRO A 2 18.93 9.35 5.27
C PRO A 2 17.79 9.83 4.37
N ASP A 3 18.00 9.71 3.07
CA ASP A 3 17.00 10.09 2.08
C ASP A 3 15.94 8.97 2.02
N ILE A 4 14.77 9.25 2.58
CA ILE A 4 13.67 8.30 2.62
C ILE A 4 13.20 7.94 1.21
N GLY A 5 13.18 8.92 0.29
CA GLY A 5 12.82 8.67 -1.09
C GLY A 5 13.71 7.64 -1.77
N GLN A 6 15.01 7.68 -1.52
CA GLN A 6 15.94 6.66 -2.02
C GLN A 6 15.71 5.31 -1.34
N GLN A 7 15.46 5.30 -0.05
CA GLN A 7 15.23 4.06 0.70
C GLN A 7 14.00 3.30 0.19
N ILE A 8 12.96 4.00 -0.23
CA ILE A 8 11.75 3.37 -0.79
C ILE A 8 12.11 2.52 -2.00
N GLY A 9 12.99 3.00 -2.88
CA GLY A 9 13.40 2.27 -4.08
C GLY A 9 14.14 0.97 -3.80
N PHE A 10 14.68 0.79 -2.59
CA PHE A 10 15.41 -0.40 -2.19
C PHE A 10 14.59 -1.35 -1.32
N ARG A 11 13.31 -1.04 -1.05
CA ARG A 11 12.48 -1.93 -0.25
C ARG A 11 12.05 -3.15 -1.06
N HIS A 12 11.96 -4.26 -0.37
CA HIS A 12 11.52 -5.52 -0.97
C HIS A 12 9.98 -5.51 -1.09
N PRO A 13 9.42 -6.06 -2.19
CA PRO A 13 7.95 -6.15 -2.31
C PRO A 13 7.25 -6.81 -1.13
N VAL A 14 7.89 -7.79 -0.48
CA VAL A 14 7.33 -8.45 0.72
C VAL A 14 7.14 -7.45 1.86
N ASP A 15 8.06 -6.50 2.04
CA ASP A 15 7.92 -5.48 3.08
C ASP A 15 6.73 -4.58 2.80
N ALA A 16 6.54 -4.19 1.54
CA ALA A 16 5.41 -3.38 1.12
C ALA A 16 4.09 -4.12 1.33
N ALA A 17 4.04 -5.40 0.94
CA ALA A 17 2.84 -6.22 1.07
C ALA A 17 2.49 -6.46 2.55
N THR A 18 3.49 -6.74 3.39
CA THR A 18 3.27 -6.95 4.83
C THR A 18 2.72 -5.68 5.48
N GLY A 19 3.32 -4.52 5.17
CA GLY A 19 2.85 -3.24 5.69
C GLY A 19 1.44 -2.91 5.20
N ALA A 20 1.17 -3.15 3.91
CA ALA A 20 -0.16 -2.93 3.35
C ALA A 20 -1.22 -3.81 4.02
N PHE A 21 -0.90 -5.07 4.30
CA PHE A 21 -1.80 -5.97 5.02
C PHE A 21 -2.17 -5.41 6.39
N GLN A 22 -1.18 -4.90 7.13
CA GLN A 22 -1.41 -4.30 8.44
C GLN A 22 -2.32 -3.07 8.35
N VAL A 23 -2.09 -2.21 7.36
CA VAL A 23 -2.90 -1.01 7.15
C VAL A 23 -4.34 -1.40 6.78
N ILE A 24 -4.51 -2.31 5.84
CA ILE A 24 -5.84 -2.78 5.42
C ILE A 24 -6.59 -3.38 6.61
N ASN A 25 -5.90 -4.17 7.42
CA ASN A 25 -6.50 -4.76 8.61
C ASN A 25 -6.98 -3.69 9.60
N ALA A 26 -6.21 -2.61 9.77
CA ALA A 26 -6.58 -1.50 10.65
C ALA A 26 -7.79 -0.71 10.13
N LEU A 27 -8.08 -0.78 8.83
CA LEU A 27 -9.20 -0.04 8.22
C LEU A 27 -10.53 -0.82 8.25
N GLN A 28 -10.55 -2.05 8.72
CA GLN A 28 -11.67 -2.97 8.54
C GLN A 28 -12.98 -2.51 9.17
N ASP A 29 -12.91 -1.71 10.24
CA ASP A 29 -14.11 -1.21 10.91
C ASP A 29 -14.73 0.03 10.25
N LEU A 30 -14.06 0.57 9.24
CA LEU A 30 -14.54 1.76 8.51
C LEU A 30 -15.34 1.34 7.28
N PRO A 31 -16.42 2.08 6.94
CA PRO A 31 -17.09 1.89 5.66
C PRO A 31 -16.14 2.14 4.48
N PRO A 32 -16.42 1.57 3.27
CA PRO A 32 -15.47 1.66 2.16
C PRO A 32 -15.03 3.08 1.78
N ALA A 33 -15.94 4.04 1.73
CA ALA A 33 -15.57 5.42 1.42
C ALA A 33 -14.64 6.01 2.47
N ASP A 34 -14.90 5.70 3.75
CA ASP A 34 -14.06 6.16 4.86
C ASP A 34 -12.70 5.47 4.85
N GLN A 35 -12.64 4.20 4.43
CA GLN A 35 -11.34 3.51 4.27
C GLN A 35 -10.47 4.23 3.25
N VAL A 36 -11.03 4.60 2.11
CA VAL A 36 -10.27 5.28 1.05
C VAL A 36 -9.78 6.64 1.53
N ILE A 37 -10.66 7.45 2.12
CA ILE A 37 -10.27 8.81 2.54
C ILE A 37 -9.29 8.77 3.72
N ALA A 38 -9.45 7.84 4.65
CA ALA A 38 -8.53 7.71 5.78
C ALA A 38 -7.14 7.28 5.30
N LEU A 39 -7.08 6.32 4.38
CA LEU A 39 -5.81 5.87 3.82
C LEU A 39 -5.14 6.98 3.02
N THR A 40 -5.90 7.72 2.23
CA THR A 40 -5.39 8.85 1.45
C THR A 40 -4.85 9.93 2.37
N ALA A 41 -5.58 10.25 3.45
CA ALA A 41 -5.13 11.24 4.41
C ALA A 41 -3.84 10.79 5.11
N ALA A 42 -3.77 9.53 5.53
CA ALA A 42 -2.57 8.98 6.16
C ALA A 42 -1.37 9.05 5.22
N PHE A 43 -1.55 8.66 3.96
CA PHE A 43 -0.49 8.72 2.95
C PHE A 43 -0.01 10.16 2.75
N TYR A 44 -0.95 11.10 2.62
CA TYR A 44 -0.64 12.51 2.46
C TYR A 44 0.19 13.04 3.65
N LEU A 45 -0.26 12.75 4.88
CA LEU A 45 0.38 13.29 6.07
C LEU A 45 1.73 12.64 6.38
N VAL A 46 1.86 11.33 6.14
CA VAL A 46 3.13 10.63 6.35
C VAL A 46 4.17 11.08 5.34
N THR A 47 3.81 11.20 4.07
CA THR A 47 4.75 11.68 3.04
C THR A 47 5.14 13.13 3.28
N ASP A 48 4.21 13.94 3.76
CA ASP A 48 4.50 15.34 4.14
C ASP A 48 5.50 15.38 5.31
N ALA A 49 5.25 14.62 6.36
CA ALA A 49 6.11 14.59 7.53
C ALA A 49 7.53 14.09 7.21
N LEU A 50 7.65 13.14 6.29
CA LEU A 50 8.93 12.55 5.89
C LEU A 50 9.56 13.25 4.69
N ASN A 51 8.90 14.26 4.14
CA ASN A 51 9.36 15.02 2.97
C ASN A 51 9.62 14.10 1.77
N VAL A 52 8.67 13.23 1.48
CA VAL A 52 8.74 12.27 0.37
C VAL A 52 7.85 12.73 -0.78
N ASP A 53 8.36 12.62 -2.01
CA ASP A 53 7.57 12.88 -3.21
C ASP A 53 6.51 11.81 -3.38
N ARG A 54 5.22 12.21 -3.34
CA ARG A 54 4.09 11.28 -3.42
C ARG A 54 4.01 10.56 -4.75
N SER A 55 4.28 11.26 -5.83
CA SER A 55 4.26 10.65 -7.17
C SER A 55 5.36 9.58 -7.30
N GLN A 56 6.54 9.85 -6.76
CA GLN A 56 7.64 8.89 -6.78
C GLN A 56 7.29 7.65 -5.96
N ALA A 57 6.69 7.83 -4.78
CA ALA A 57 6.27 6.71 -3.93
C ALA A 57 5.24 5.84 -4.64
N LEU A 58 4.22 6.44 -5.25
CA LEU A 58 3.19 5.72 -5.99
C LEU A 58 3.78 5.00 -7.20
N HIS A 59 4.68 5.64 -7.92
CA HIS A 59 5.34 5.03 -9.08
C HIS A 59 6.18 3.82 -8.67
N THR A 60 6.89 3.92 -7.55
CA THR A 60 7.68 2.81 -7.03
C THR A 60 6.80 1.60 -6.71
N LEU A 61 5.67 1.82 -6.04
CA LEU A 61 4.71 0.75 -5.75
C LEU A 61 4.13 0.13 -7.01
N TRP A 62 3.77 0.97 -7.98
CA TRP A 62 3.25 0.48 -9.25
C TRP A 62 4.27 -0.40 -9.96
N ARG A 63 5.54 -0.01 -9.97
CA ARG A 63 6.61 -0.82 -10.56
C ARG A 63 6.78 -2.15 -9.85
N MET A 64 6.77 -2.15 -8.52
CA MET A 64 6.87 -3.39 -7.73
C MET A 64 5.75 -4.36 -8.09
N ASP A 65 4.51 -3.85 -8.20
CA ASP A 65 3.36 -4.68 -8.57
C ASP A 65 3.52 -5.26 -9.98
N CYS A 66 3.96 -4.44 -10.94
CA CYS A 66 4.21 -4.89 -12.31
C CYS A 66 5.33 -5.92 -12.36
N ASP A 67 6.41 -5.71 -11.62
CA ASP A 67 7.55 -6.63 -11.59
C ASP A 67 7.15 -7.99 -11.00
N CYS A 68 6.35 -7.98 -9.93
CA CYS A 68 5.83 -9.21 -9.33
C CYS A 68 4.91 -9.95 -10.31
N ALA A 69 4.04 -9.24 -11.00
CA ALA A 69 3.15 -9.84 -12.00
C ALA A 69 3.94 -10.45 -13.15
N TYR A 70 4.96 -9.77 -13.64
CA TYR A 70 5.81 -10.27 -14.72
C TYR A 70 6.58 -11.53 -14.30
N ALA A 71 7.06 -11.58 -13.05
CA ALA A 71 7.80 -12.72 -12.50
C ALA A 71 6.86 -13.84 -12.02
N ASP A 72 5.55 -13.68 -12.19
CA ASP A 72 4.54 -14.62 -11.72
C ASP A 72 4.62 -14.85 -10.20
N GLU A 73 4.94 -13.80 -9.47
CA GLU A 73 4.94 -13.80 -8.00
C GLU A 73 3.60 -13.28 -7.48
N ASP A 74 3.07 -13.93 -6.46
CA ASP A 74 1.75 -13.62 -5.91
C ASP A 74 1.77 -12.64 -4.73
N THR A 75 2.91 -12.03 -4.43
CA THR A 75 3.13 -11.19 -3.26
C THR A 75 2.02 -10.14 -3.06
N PHE A 76 1.72 -9.36 -4.09
CA PHE A 76 0.65 -8.36 -4.01
C PHE A 76 -0.73 -8.95 -4.25
N ASN A 77 -0.84 -10.04 -5.01
CA ASN A 77 -2.13 -10.68 -5.27
C ASN A 77 -2.75 -11.26 -4.01
N VAL A 78 -1.95 -11.79 -3.11
CA VAL A 78 -2.43 -12.30 -1.82
C VAL A 78 -3.08 -11.17 -1.01
N VAL A 79 -2.45 -10.00 -0.95
CA VAL A 79 -2.99 -8.84 -0.24
C VAL A 79 -4.22 -8.29 -0.97
N ARG A 80 -4.17 -8.24 -2.30
CA ARG A 80 -5.29 -7.78 -3.12
C ARG A 80 -6.54 -8.63 -2.90
N ASP A 81 -6.37 -9.95 -2.88
CA ASP A 81 -7.48 -10.89 -2.65
C ASP A 81 -8.02 -10.75 -1.23
N TYR A 82 -7.16 -10.55 -0.25
CA TYR A 82 -7.58 -10.29 1.12
C TYR A 82 -8.42 -9.00 1.22
N ALA A 83 -7.96 -7.92 0.60
CA ALA A 83 -8.68 -6.64 0.63
C ALA A 83 -10.07 -6.78 -0.01
N ARG A 84 -10.14 -7.43 -1.18
CA ARG A 84 -11.41 -7.66 -1.86
C ARG A 84 -12.35 -8.53 -1.04
N GLY A 85 -11.84 -9.62 -0.47
CA GLY A 85 -12.64 -10.53 0.34
C GLY A 85 -13.23 -9.85 1.57
N GLU A 86 -12.45 -9.03 2.26
CA GLU A 86 -12.93 -8.31 3.44
C GLU A 86 -14.01 -7.28 3.09
N ILE A 87 -13.83 -6.56 1.98
CA ILE A 87 -14.83 -5.58 1.54
C ILE A 87 -16.14 -6.29 1.14
N GLU A 88 -16.04 -7.36 0.35
CA GLU A 88 -17.21 -8.12 -0.10
C GLU A 88 -17.97 -8.71 1.09
N ARG A 89 -17.25 -9.29 2.05
CA ARG A 89 -17.86 -9.93 3.21
C ARG A 89 -18.63 -8.93 4.07
N LYS A 90 -18.13 -7.71 4.24
CA LYS A 90 -18.70 -6.73 5.18
C LYS A 90 -19.70 -5.77 4.52
N PHE A 91 -19.52 -5.45 3.26
CA PHE A 91 -20.22 -4.31 2.64
C PHE A 91 -20.95 -4.64 1.33
N LEU A 92 -20.68 -5.82 0.78
CA LEU A 92 -21.33 -6.28 -0.45
C LEU A 92 -21.98 -7.65 -0.21
#